data_1d72aec00a8948b2d5382a978b51220b
#
_entry.id   1d72aec00a8948b2d5382a978b51220b
#
_cell.length_a   1.000
_cell.length_b   1.000
_cell.length_c   1.000
_cell.angle_alpha   90.00
_cell.angle_beta   90.00
_cell.angle_gamma   90.00
#
_symmetry.space_group_name_H-M   'P 1'
#
loop_
_entity.id
_entity.type
_entity.pdbx_description
1 polymer ?
#
loop_
_entity_poly.entity_id
_entity_poly.type
_entity_poly.pdbx_seq_one_letter_code
_entity_poly.pdbx_strand_id
1 'polypeptide(L)'
;AQPALPDVDLDTLIKENAELKAQLTARRETQQPTYVPKPLELSEYKTRKLYIDSMLTDAGWVEGKNWVNEVPLPGMPNKSGTGYADYVLYGDDGRALAVIEAKRTCKDVAVGRQQAKLYADILEKQFGRRPVVFLTNGFDTRIVDNIYPERKVASIYSKRDLEKWFNLQAMRTSLANVDVNKNIAGRY
;
A
#
# COMPACT_ATOMS: atom_id res chain seq x y z
N ALA A 1 -38.01 -40.50 -2.36
CA ALA A 1 -38.61 -39.73 -3.45
C ALA A 1 -38.13 -38.28 -3.33
N GLN A 2 -37.36 -37.80 -4.29
CA GLN A 2 -37.02 -36.40 -4.36
C GLN A 2 -38.25 -35.60 -4.84
N PRO A 3 -38.59 -34.47 -4.21
CA PRO A 3 -39.68 -33.63 -4.70
C PRO A 3 -39.33 -33.13 -6.12
N ALA A 4 -40.25 -33.31 -7.04
CA ALA A 4 -40.13 -32.78 -8.38
C ALA A 4 -40.04 -31.25 -8.30
N LEU A 5 -39.01 -30.67 -8.93
CA LEU A 5 -38.93 -29.22 -9.11
C LEU A 5 -40.11 -28.74 -9.96
N PRO A 6 -40.75 -27.61 -9.60
CA PRO A 6 -41.82 -27.07 -10.40
C PRO A 6 -41.30 -26.77 -11.82
N ASP A 7 -42.15 -27.13 -12.82
CA ASP A 7 -41.90 -26.85 -14.22
C ASP A 7 -41.96 -25.33 -14.42
N VAL A 8 -40.82 -24.66 -14.28
CA VAL A 8 -40.73 -23.22 -14.41
C VAL A 8 -40.51 -22.90 -15.89
N ASP A 9 -41.51 -22.29 -16.50
CA ASP A 9 -41.45 -21.85 -17.90
C ASP A 9 -40.31 -20.89 -18.11
N LEU A 10 -39.32 -21.33 -18.88
CA LEU A 10 -38.07 -20.61 -19.17
C LEU A 10 -38.32 -19.24 -19.81
N ASP A 11 -39.38 -19.15 -20.64
CA ASP A 11 -39.77 -17.90 -21.32
C ASP A 11 -40.32 -16.87 -20.33
N THR A 12 -41.04 -17.33 -19.32
CA THR A 12 -41.52 -16.49 -18.22
C THR A 12 -40.39 -15.94 -17.38
N LEU A 13 -39.42 -16.79 -17.04
CA LEU A 13 -38.20 -16.35 -16.29
C LEU A 13 -37.37 -15.35 -17.08
N ILE A 14 -37.22 -15.52 -18.38
CA ILE A 14 -36.46 -14.60 -19.25
C ILE A 14 -37.16 -13.22 -19.26
N LYS A 15 -38.49 -13.18 -19.37
CA LYS A 15 -39.27 -11.94 -19.33
C LYS A 15 -39.15 -11.23 -18.00
N GLU A 16 -39.37 -11.95 -16.89
CA GLU A 16 -39.21 -11.38 -15.53
C GLU A 16 -37.78 -10.84 -15.29
N ASN A 17 -36.78 -11.56 -15.77
CA ASN A 17 -35.36 -11.12 -15.62
C ASN A 17 -35.11 -9.83 -16.46
N ALA A 18 -35.68 -9.72 -17.64
CA ALA A 18 -35.59 -8.52 -18.46
C ALA A 18 -36.32 -7.33 -17.82
N GLU A 19 -37.51 -7.54 -17.26
CA GLU A 19 -38.26 -6.50 -16.55
C GLU A 19 -37.54 -6.05 -15.28
N LEU A 20 -37.03 -6.96 -14.48
CA LEU A 20 -36.23 -6.64 -13.28
C LEU A 20 -34.97 -5.85 -13.61
N LYS A 21 -34.29 -6.22 -14.68
CA LYS A 21 -33.10 -5.47 -15.16
C LYS A 21 -33.49 -4.06 -15.60
N ALA A 22 -34.60 -3.89 -16.33
CA ALA A 22 -35.09 -2.59 -16.74
C ALA A 22 -35.48 -1.72 -15.53
N GLN A 23 -36.14 -2.29 -14.53
CA GLN A 23 -36.51 -1.61 -13.28
C GLN A 23 -35.28 -1.20 -12.47
N LEU A 24 -34.25 -2.07 -12.37
CA LEU A 24 -33.02 -1.74 -11.71
C LEU A 24 -32.25 -0.62 -12.42
N THR A 25 -32.25 -0.62 -13.75
CA THR A 25 -31.60 0.43 -14.54
C THR A 25 -32.32 1.77 -14.34
N ALA A 26 -33.66 1.79 -14.45
CA ALA A 26 -34.45 2.98 -14.19
C ALA A 26 -34.26 3.51 -12.75
N ARG A 27 -34.23 2.63 -11.74
CA ARG A 27 -33.90 3.03 -10.36
C ARG A 27 -32.53 3.63 -10.23
N ARG A 28 -31.50 3.07 -10.89
CA ARG A 28 -30.14 3.62 -10.88
C ARG A 28 -30.09 4.99 -11.55
N GLU A 29 -30.79 5.19 -12.63
CA GLU A 29 -30.89 6.48 -13.34
C GLU A 29 -31.61 7.55 -12.52
N THR A 30 -32.70 7.19 -11.83
CA THR A 30 -33.44 8.10 -10.95
C THR A 30 -32.74 8.35 -9.60
N GLN A 31 -31.92 7.41 -9.14
CA GLN A 31 -31.15 7.51 -7.91
C GLN A 31 -29.69 7.96 -8.12
N GLN A 32 -29.30 8.40 -9.32
CA GLN A 32 -28.09 9.16 -9.46
C GLN A 32 -28.28 10.52 -8.75
N PRO A 33 -27.93 10.64 -7.45
CA PRO A 33 -27.75 11.97 -6.91
C PRO A 33 -26.64 12.60 -7.74
N THR A 34 -26.72 13.87 -7.98
CA THR A 34 -25.60 14.68 -8.42
C THR A 34 -24.58 14.65 -7.28
N TYR A 35 -23.96 13.50 -7.09
CA TYR A 35 -22.89 13.34 -6.12
C TYR A 35 -21.67 14.08 -6.66
N VAL A 36 -21.59 15.34 -6.29
CA VAL A 36 -20.33 16.08 -6.40
C VAL A 36 -19.46 15.54 -5.24
N PRO A 37 -18.43 14.74 -5.54
CA PRO A 37 -17.52 14.28 -4.49
C PRO A 37 -16.88 15.51 -3.86
N LYS A 38 -17.37 15.90 -2.69
CA LYS A 38 -16.62 16.83 -1.84
C LYS A 38 -15.42 16.05 -1.33
N PRO A 39 -14.19 16.56 -1.53
CA PRO A 39 -13.02 15.95 -0.92
C PRO A 39 -13.29 15.82 0.58
N LEU A 40 -13.17 14.62 1.13
CA LEU A 40 -13.26 14.43 2.56
C LEU A 40 -12.03 15.13 3.18
N GLU A 41 -12.21 16.33 3.69
CA GLU A 41 -11.16 17.07 4.41
C GLU A 41 -10.97 16.46 5.81
N LEU A 42 -10.46 15.23 5.84
CA LEU A 42 -10.07 14.60 7.08
C LEU A 42 -8.76 15.21 7.58
N SER A 43 -8.67 15.41 8.88
CA SER A 43 -7.39 15.73 9.51
C SER A 43 -6.39 14.59 9.29
N GLU A 44 -5.11 14.89 9.36
CA GLU A 44 -4.05 13.87 9.20
C GLU A 44 -4.21 12.72 10.20
N TYR A 45 -4.57 13.04 11.45
CA TYR A 45 -4.87 12.04 12.47
C TYR A 45 -6.03 11.10 12.06
N LYS A 46 -7.15 11.65 11.55
CA LYS A 46 -8.28 10.83 11.09
C LYS A 46 -7.94 10.02 9.86
N THR A 47 -7.12 10.57 8.96
CA THR A 47 -6.63 9.83 7.79
C THR A 47 -5.81 8.62 8.22
N ARG A 48 -4.91 8.80 9.17
CA ARG A 48 -4.12 7.70 9.73
C ARG A 48 -5.02 6.62 10.32
N LYS A 49 -5.88 6.97 11.26
CA LYS A 49 -6.75 6.01 11.98
C LYS A 49 -7.74 5.27 11.08
N LEU A 50 -8.36 5.95 10.13
CA LEU A 50 -9.41 5.33 9.31
C LEU A 50 -8.87 4.55 8.11
N TYR A 51 -7.77 4.98 7.51
CA TYR A 51 -7.29 4.41 6.26
C TYR A 51 -5.95 3.70 6.40
N ILE A 52 -4.96 4.33 7.04
CA ILE A 52 -3.61 3.78 7.07
C ILE A 52 -3.52 2.62 8.05
N ASP A 53 -4.08 2.74 9.25
CA ASP A 53 -4.12 1.65 10.22
C ASP A 53 -4.89 0.44 9.67
N SER A 54 -6.01 0.67 8.94
CA SER A 54 -6.73 -0.40 8.26
C SER A 54 -5.89 -1.07 7.19
N MET A 55 -5.21 -0.30 6.32
CA MET A 55 -4.32 -0.86 5.30
C MET A 55 -3.18 -1.69 5.91
N LEU A 56 -2.63 -1.25 7.05
CA LEU A 56 -1.60 -2.01 7.77
C LEU A 56 -2.15 -3.32 8.33
N THR A 57 -3.32 -3.26 8.96
CA THR A 57 -3.99 -4.45 9.51
C THR A 57 -4.33 -5.45 8.40
N ASP A 58 -4.88 -4.99 7.28
CA ASP A 58 -5.23 -5.83 6.12
C ASP A 58 -3.98 -6.47 5.48
N ALA A 59 -2.84 -5.76 5.52
CA ALA A 59 -1.55 -6.29 5.08
C ALA A 59 -0.88 -7.23 6.11
N GLY A 60 -1.53 -7.51 7.23
CA GLY A 60 -1.05 -8.43 8.27
C GLY A 60 -0.06 -7.83 9.27
N TRP A 61 0.01 -6.51 9.36
CA TRP A 61 0.80 -5.81 10.37
C TRP A 61 0.04 -5.71 11.69
N VAL A 62 0.74 -5.74 12.82
CA VAL A 62 0.17 -5.70 14.17
C VAL A 62 0.76 -4.53 14.95
N GLU A 63 -0.10 -3.65 15.44
CA GLU A 63 0.30 -2.48 16.23
C GLU A 63 1.08 -2.89 17.49
N GLY A 64 2.15 -2.16 17.78
CA GLY A 64 3.01 -2.43 18.94
C GLY A 64 3.87 -3.69 18.85
N LYS A 65 3.66 -4.55 17.83
CA LYS A 65 4.47 -5.74 17.60
C LYS A 65 5.48 -5.53 16.46
N ASN A 66 5.00 -5.23 15.28
CA ASN A 66 5.83 -5.07 14.09
C ASN A 66 5.59 -3.76 13.34
N TRP A 67 4.72 -2.89 13.84
CA TRP A 67 4.67 -1.49 13.46
C TRP A 67 4.42 -0.59 14.67
N VAL A 68 5.03 0.58 14.62
CA VAL A 68 4.95 1.60 15.66
C VAL A 68 4.70 2.95 14.99
N ASN A 69 3.83 3.77 15.59
CA ASN A 69 3.53 5.11 15.14
C ASN A 69 4.32 6.17 15.94
N GLU A 70 4.47 7.35 15.33
CA GLU A 70 5.11 8.53 15.95
C GLU A 70 6.51 8.24 16.52
N VAL A 71 7.33 7.52 15.75
CA VAL A 71 8.66 7.10 16.17
C VAL A 71 9.63 8.29 16.16
N PRO A 72 10.21 8.67 17.31
CA PRO A 72 11.18 9.75 17.38
C PRO A 72 12.49 9.35 16.69
N LEU A 73 12.96 10.17 15.77
CA LEU A 73 14.19 9.97 15.01
C LEU A 73 15.14 11.17 15.23
N PRO A 74 16.18 11.00 16.05
CA PRO A 74 17.21 12.03 16.25
C PRO A 74 18.10 12.18 15.02
N GLY A 75 18.66 13.38 14.82
CA GLY A 75 19.55 13.66 13.69
C GLY A 75 18.88 14.35 12.50
N MET A 76 17.67 14.87 12.68
CA MET A 76 17.00 15.69 11.67
C MET A 76 17.65 17.07 11.53
N PRO A 77 17.74 17.62 10.31
CA PRO A 77 18.28 18.96 10.06
C PRO A 77 17.27 20.08 10.39
N ASN A 78 16.58 19.96 11.49
CA ASN A 78 15.63 20.95 12.01
C ASN A 78 16.15 21.54 13.34
N LYS A 79 15.52 22.61 13.82
CA LYS A 79 15.93 23.28 15.07
C LYS A 79 15.88 22.36 16.30
N SER A 80 14.99 21.37 16.35
CA SER A 80 14.89 20.42 17.45
C SER A 80 15.86 19.26 17.34
N GLY A 81 16.51 19.06 16.19
CA GLY A 81 17.35 17.91 15.92
C GLY A 81 16.62 16.56 15.90
N THR A 82 15.29 16.56 16.05
CA THR A 82 14.48 15.35 16.12
C THR A 82 13.26 15.49 15.20
N GLY A 83 12.91 14.44 14.50
CA GLY A 83 11.67 14.28 13.76
C GLY A 83 10.85 13.12 14.31
N TYR A 84 9.62 13.00 13.86
CA TYR A 84 8.73 11.91 14.24
C TYR A 84 8.22 11.27 12.95
N ALA A 85 8.61 10.01 12.71
CA ALA A 85 8.07 9.26 11.61
C ALA A 85 6.66 8.80 11.95
N ASP A 86 5.70 9.03 11.03
CA ASP A 86 4.30 8.67 11.29
C ASP A 86 4.16 7.18 11.59
N TYR A 87 4.84 6.31 10.81
CA TYR A 87 4.92 4.88 11.08
C TYR A 87 6.29 4.32 10.69
N VAL A 88 6.76 3.35 11.49
CA VAL A 88 7.93 2.51 11.14
C VAL A 88 7.50 1.05 11.23
N LEU A 89 7.78 0.28 10.18
CA LEU A 89 7.47 -1.13 10.07
C LEU A 89 8.75 -1.94 10.28
N TYR A 90 8.70 -2.94 11.16
CA TYR A 90 9.84 -3.74 11.56
C TYR A 90 9.73 -5.20 11.12
N GLY A 91 10.85 -5.77 10.70
CA GLY A 91 10.99 -7.20 10.44
C GLY A 91 11.15 -8.02 11.72
N ASP A 92 11.19 -9.34 11.58
CA ASP A 92 11.45 -10.25 12.71
C ASP A 92 12.88 -10.10 13.26
N ASP A 93 13.79 -9.55 12.46
CA ASP A 93 15.15 -9.20 12.84
C ASP A 93 15.24 -7.88 13.63
N GLY A 94 14.12 -7.25 13.93
CA GLY A 94 14.01 -5.96 14.62
C GLY A 94 14.48 -4.76 13.80
N ARG A 95 14.87 -4.94 12.53
CA ARG A 95 15.29 -3.85 11.66
C ARG A 95 14.11 -3.23 10.94
N ALA A 96 14.21 -1.93 10.69
CA ALA A 96 13.18 -1.24 9.90
C ALA A 96 13.12 -1.80 8.46
N LEU A 97 11.92 -2.21 8.05
CA LEU A 97 11.59 -2.61 6.69
C LEU A 97 11.02 -1.44 5.87
N ALA A 98 10.20 -0.63 6.51
CA ALA A 98 9.62 0.53 5.85
C ALA A 98 9.39 1.68 6.83
N VAL A 99 9.37 2.89 6.29
CA VAL A 99 8.86 4.09 6.93
C VAL A 99 7.70 4.64 6.11
N ILE A 100 6.65 5.09 6.79
CA ILE A 100 5.47 5.65 6.14
C ILE A 100 5.31 7.09 6.60
N GLU A 101 5.15 7.98 5.64
CA GLU A 101 4.79 9.37 5.86
C GLU A 101 3.35 9.59 5.41
N ALA A 102 2.51 10.00 6.33
CA ALA A 102 1.10 10.23 6.11
C ALA A 102 0.80 11.70 5.81
N LYS A 103 -0.18 11.95 4.96
CA LYS A 103 -0.69 13.29 4.69
C LYS A 103 -2.22 13.30 4.78
N ARG A 104 -2.80 14.50 4.92
CA ARG A 104 -4.25 14.67 4.85
C ARG A 104 -4.79 14.16 3.52
N THR A 105 -6.01 13.65 3.51
CA THR A 105 -6.68 13.10 2.32
C THR A 105 -6.71 14.05 1.12
N CYS A 106 -6.77 15.36 1.37
CA CYS A 106 -6.78 16.40 0.34
C CYS A 106 -5.39 16.92 -0.09
N LYS A 107 -4.30 16.40 0.51
CA LYS A 107 -2.93 16.85 0.21
C LYS A 107 -2.22 15.90 -0.73
N ASP A 108 -1.36 16.46 -1.59
CA ASP A 108 -0.44 15.67 -2.40
C ASP A 108 0.55 14.93 -1.49
N VAL A 109 0.63 13.63 -1.66
CA VAL A 109 1.55 12.76 -0.90
C VAL A 109 3.02 13.13 -1.12
N ALA A 110 3.34 13.76 -2.25
CA ALA A 110 4.69 14.19 -2.58
C ALA A 110 5.26 15.24 -1.62
N VAL A 111 4.40 15.99 -0.91
CA VAL A 111 4.83 17.02 0.06
C VAL A 111 5.69 16.44 1.18
N GLY A 112 5.41 15.22 1.63
CA GLY A 112 6.19 14.53 2.69
C GLY A 112 7.47 13.84 2.21
N ARG A 113 7.74 13.82 0.89
CA ARG A 113 8.83 13.01 0.30
C ARG A 113 10.20 13.29 0.90
N GLN A 114 10.57 14.54 1.03
CA GLN A 114 11.88 14.90 1.56
C GLN A 114 12.04 14.50 3.02
N GLN A 115 11.01 14.72 3.81
CA GLN A 115 10.97 14.34 5.23
C GLN A 115 11.11 12.82 5.39
N ALA A 116 10.32 12.05 4.65
CA ALA A 116 10.36 10.60 4.68
C ALA A 116 11.72 10.01 4.24
N LYS A 117 12.38 10.64 3.25
CA LYS A 117 13.74 10.26 2.84
C LYS A 117 14.75 10.48 3.96
N LEU A 118 14.68 11.61 4.66
CA LEU A 118 15.55 11.88 5.81
C LEU A 118 15.33 10.87 6.93
N TYR A 119 14.11 10.46 7.19
CA TYR A 119 13.82 9.38 8.15
C TYR A 119 14.43 8.06 7.71
N ALA A 120 14.34 7.71 6.43
CA ALA A 120 14.98 6.52 5.90
C ALA A 120 16.51 6.57 6.02
N ASP A 121 17.14 7.75 5.81
CA ASP A 121 18.58 7.95 5.99
C ASP A 121 19.02 7.73 7.44
N ILE A 122 18.21 8.20 8.40
CA ILE A 122 18.49 8.00 9.84
C ILE A 122 18.37 6.53 10.22
N LEU A 123 17.29 5.88 9.78
CA LEU A 123 17.05 4.47 10.05
C LEU A 123 18.11 3.57 9.38
N GLU A 124 18.60 3.94 8.20
CA GLU A 124 19.69 3.25 7.52
C GLU A 124 20.98 3.30 8.36
N LYS A 125 21.33 4.47 8.89
CA LYS A 125 22.49 4.62 9.79
C LYS A 125 22.34 3.80 11.07
N GLN A 126 21.13 3.71 11.61
CA GLN A 126 20.84 2.99 12.84
C GLN A 126 20.86 1.46 12.65
N PHE A 127 20.28 0.96 11.57
CA PHE A 127 20.05 -0.47 11.35
C PHE A 127 20.96 -1.10 10.28
N GLY A 128 21.77 -0.30 9.57
CA GLY A 128 22.63 -0.78 8.48
C GLY A 128 21.85 -1.24 7.23
N ARG A 129 20.56 -0.94 7.18
CA ARG A 129 19.67 -1.26 6.06
C ARG A 129 18.71 -0.10 5.84
N ARG A 130 18.66 0.41 4.59
CA ARG A 130 17.74 1.47 4.23
C ARG A 130 16.32 0.92 4.11
N PRO A 131 15.36 1.42 4.90
CA PRO A 131 13.98 1.02 4.75
C PRO A 131 13.37 1.56 3.46
N VAL A 132 12.34 0.89 2.97
CA VAL A 132 11.48 1.40 1.90
C VAL A 132 10.65 2.55 2.45
N VAL A 133 10.40 3.58 1.61
CA VAL A 133 9.55 4.70 1.98
C VAL A 133 8.19 4.56 1.33
N PHE A 134 7.12 4.65 2.10
CA PHE A 134 5.77 4.83 1.61
C PHE A 134 5.29 6.25 1.92
N LEU A 135 4.69 6.88 0.92
CA LEU A 135 4.00 8.16 1.02
C LEU A 135 2.52 7.91 0.80
N THR A 136 1.66 8.31 1.72
CA THR A 136 0.23 8.03 1.58
C THR A 136 -0.65 9.13 2.17
N ASN A 137 -1.81 9.34 1.56
CA ASN A 137 -2.91 10.13 2.12
C ASN A 137 -4.18 9.31 2.36
N GLY A 138 -4.04 7.98 2.36
CA GLY A 138 -5.13 7.03 2.50
C GLY A 138 -5.78 6.60 1.18
N PHE A 139 -5.63 7.38 0.10
CA PHE A 139 -6.19 7.08 -1.24
C PHE A 139 -5.11 6.92 -2.31
N ASP A 140 -4.09 7.74 -2.24
CA ASP A 140 -2.90 7.62 -3.08
C ASP A 140 -1.75 7.13 -2.21
N THR A 141 -1.17 6.01 -2.60
CA THR A 141 0.00 5.43 -1.94
C THR A 141 1.11 5.28 -2.95
N ARG A 142 2.28 5.81 -2.62
CA ARG A 142 3.49 5.76 -3.46
C ARG A 142 4.62 5.12 -2.70
N ILE A 143 5.48 4.43 -3.44
CA ILE A 143 6.69 3.78 -2.92
C ILE A 143 7.94 4.44 -3.48
N VAL A 144 8.92 4.63 -2.61
CA VAL A 144 10.28 5.04 -2.95
C VAL A 144 11.25 4.02 -2.36
N ASP A 145 11.88 3.24 -3.22
CA ASP A 145 12.76 2.13 -2.83
C ASP A 145 14.23 2.30 -3.27
N ASN A 146 14.58 3.46 -3.81
CA ASN A 146 15.91 3.82 -4.34
C ASN A 146 16.43 2.95 -5.50
N ILE A 147 15.64 2.01 -6.01
CA ILE A 147 16.02 1.14 -7.13
C ILE A 147 15.25 1.53 -8.36
N TYR A 148 13.98 1.78 -8.19
CA TYR A 148 13.08 2.21 -9.25
C TYR A 148 12.60 3.65 -8.98
N PRO A 149 12.18 4.37 -10.01
CA PRO A 149 11.50 5.66 -9.83
C PRO A 149 10.31 5.54 -8.87
N GLU A 150 10.01 6.63 -8.16
CA GLU A 150 8.79 6.71 -7.37
C GLU A 150 7.58 6.29 -8.19
N ARG A 151 6.77 5.42 -7.65
CA ARG A 151 5.61 4.88 -8.33
C ARG A 151 4.42 4.69 -7.41
N LYS A 152 3.24 4.78 -7.99
CA LYS A 152 1.99 4.48 -7.29
C LYS A 152 1.85 2.98 -7.07
N VAL A 153 1.38 2.61 -5.89
CA VAL A 153 1.07 1.23 -5.51
C VAL A 153 -0.34 1.15 -4.94
N ALA A 154 -0.94 -0.03 -5.00
CA ALA A 154 -2.32 -0.21 -4.55
C ALA A 154 -2.48 -0.09 -3.04
N SER A 155 -1.47 -0.54 -2.27
CA SER A 155 -1.48 -0.52 -0.81
C SER A 155 -0.06 -0.62 -0.26
N ILE A 156 0.06 -0.54 1.06
CA ILE A 156 1.30 -0.85 1.79
C ILE A 156 1.56 -2.35 1.68
N TYR A 157 2.81 -2.74 1.42
CA TYR A 157 3.18 -4.13 1.25
C TYR A 157 3.13 -4.89 2.57
N SER A 158 2.83 -6.19 2.49
CA SER A 158 2.88 -7.07 3.64
C SER A 158 4.33 -7.22 4.16
N LYS A 159 4.47 -7.63 5.42
CA LYS A 159 5.78 -7.93 6.01
C LYS A 159 6.54 -8.95 5.17
N ARG A 160 5.86 -10.04 4.77
CA ARG A 160 6.43 -11.10 3.94
C ARG A 160 6.95 -10.58 2.60
N ASP A 161 6.23 -9.67 1.96
CA ASP A 161 6.64 -9.13 0.67
C ASP A 161 7.84 -8.19 0.81
N LEU A 162 7.89 -7.39 1.87
CA LEU A 162 9.06 -6.54 2.16
C LEU A 162 10.28 -7.38 2.52
N GLU A 163 10.15 -8.41 3.34
CA GLU A 163 11.25 -9.32 3.67
C GLU A 163 11.78 -10.04 2.43
N LYS A 164 10.86 -10.56 1.58
CA LYS A 164 11.22 -11.14 0.29
C LYS A 164 11.94 -10.15 -0.60
N TRP A 165 11.47 -8.91 -0.65
CA TRP A 165 12.10 -7.86 -1.44
C TRP A 165 13.54 -7.58 -0.97
N PHE A 166 13.78 -7.46 0.34
CA PHE A 166 15.12 -7.28 0.89
C PHE A 166 16.04 -8.48 0.65
N ASN A 167 15.52 -9.68 0.79
CA ASN A 167 16.27 -10.90 0.49
C ASN A 167 16.70 -10.97 -0.99
N LEU A 168 15.79 -10.64 -1.91
CA LEU A 168 16.11 -10.56 -3.34
C LEU A 168 17.15 -9.47 -3.63
N GLN A 169 17.12 -8.36 -2.91
CA GLN A 169 18.13 -7.31 -3.03
C GLN A 169 19.51 -7.81 -2.58
N ALA A 170 19.59 -8.47 -1.43
CA ALA A 170 20.83 -9.02 -0.90
C ALA A 170 21.44 -10.09 -1.82
N MET A 171 20.60 -10.81 -2.58
CA MET A 171 21.02 -11.83 -3.54
C MET A 171 21.42 -11.28 -4.92
N ARG A 172 21.23 -9.99 -5.17
CA ARG A 172 21.60 -9.39 -6.46
C ARG A 172 23.13 -9.40 -6.64
N THR A 173 23.55 -10.05 -7.70
CA THR A 173 24.95 -10.07 -8.13
C THR A 173 25.07 -9.27 -9.42
N SER A 174 26.19 -8.58 -9.61
CA SER A 174 26.49 -7.95 -10.89
C SER A 174 26.50 -8.98 -12.01
N LEU A 175 25.88 -8.69 -13.14
CA LEU A 175 25.91 -9.57 -14.32
C LEU A 175 27.35 -9.89 -14.78
N ALA A 176 28.29 -9.01 -14.50
CA ALA A 176 29.70 -9.24 -14.78
C ALA A 176 30.31 -10.41 -13.97
N ASN A 177 29.70 -10.74 -12.82
CA ASN A 177 30.16 -11.80 -11.92
C ASN A 177 29.31 -13.08 -12.03
N VAL A 178 28.39 -13.15 -13.01
CA VAL A 178 27.57 -14.34 -13.25
C VAL A 178 28.26 -15.19 -14.31
N ASP A 179 28.59 -16.43 -13.94
CA ASP A 179 29.13 -17.39 -14.89
C ASP A 179 28.09 -17.70 -15.99
N VAL A 180 28.45 -17.39 -17.23
CA VAL A 180 27.60 -17.70 -18.36
C VAL A 180 27.70 -19.20 -18.66
N ASN A 181 26.59 -19.91 -18.50
CA ASN A 181 26.52 -21.31 -18.91
C ASN A 181 26.55 -21.40 -20.44
N LYS A 182 27.73 -21.62 -21.01
CA LYS A 182 27.96 -21.69 -22.45
C LYS A 182 27.20 -22.86 -23.13
N ASN A 183 26.74 -23.84 -22.35
CA ASN A 183 25.96 -24.96 -22.88
C ASN A 183 24.52 -24.57 -23.25
N ILE A 184 24.04 -23.45 -22.78
CA ILE A 184 22.69 -22.91 -23.11
C ILE A 184 22.76 -22.07 -24.38
N ALA A 185 23.90 -21.43 -24.67
CA ALA A 185 24.10 -20.56 -25.84
C ALA A 185 24.20 -21.30 -27.18
N GLY A 186 24.28 -22.62 -27.20
CA GLY A 186 24.37 -23.43 -28.41
C GLY A 186 23.03 -23.79 -29.09
N ARG A 187 21.92 -23.18 -28.68
CA ARG A 187 20.58 -23.49 -29.23
C ARG A 187 20.00 -22.42 -30.16
N TYR A 188 20.81 -21.42 -30.58
CA TYR A 188 20.40 -20.42 -31.57
C TYR A 188 21.42 -20.34 -32.69
#